data_adb5b5ecd48ec2d92d659f490d5cb7bb
#
_entry.id   adb5b5ecd48ec2d92d659f490d5cb7bb
#
_cell.length_a   1.000
_cell.length_b   1.000
_cell.length_c   1.000
_cell.angle_alpha   90.00
_cell.angle_beta   90.00
_cell.angle_gamma   90.00
#
_symmetry.space_group_name_H-M   'P 1'
#
loop_
_entity.id
_entity.type
_entity.pdbx_description
1 polymer ?
#
loop_
_entity_poly.entity_id
_entity_poly.type
_entity_poly.pdbx_seq_one_letter_code
_entity_poly.pdbx_strand_id
1 'polypeptide(L)'
;MQFTNARAALESLVNQNPELNSLEISINSRALKSEEAIGHPDRDDFPLLRGKEVLLQAELDGALGQAFTADPIAYHGSIKNLLTISDDRPGNHALLVASLNALLNKLGQVGHTVHCINHEPEECAEHISQAMLEKHGLCNIGIIGYQPAILEHCAKVFGPDRVKITDLAADVVGTVRYGVKVMDGLTDTKTLVDFADVLLVTGTILANGTYLDVLGEVGEKPYYFFGTTCAALAHINNKNRLCPFSR
;
A
#
# COMPACT_ATOMS: atom_id res chain seq x y z
N MET A 1 16.18 -13.26 3.24
CA MET A 1 16.33 -12.12 4.18
C MET A 1 14.98 -11.83 4.78
N GLN A 2 14.87 -11.70 6.11
CA GLN A 2 13.56 -11.45 6.75
C GLN A 2 13.08 -10.03 6.41
N PHE A 3 11.79 -9.86 6.11
CA PHE A 3 11.20 -8.57 5.80
C PHE A 3 11.15 -7.68 7.06
N THR A 4 11.75 -6.48 6.98
CA THR A 4 11.76 -5.50 8.06
C THR A 4 10.41 -4.79 8.11
N ASN A 5 9.68 -4.89 9.22
CA ASN A 5 8.39 -4.20 9.41
C ASN A 5 8.58 -2.75 9.87
N ALA A 6 7.49 -1.98 9.96
CA ALA A 6 7.53 -0.56 10.27
C ALA A 6 8.09 -0.26 11.66
N ARG A 7 7.77 -1.07 12.68
CA ARG A 7 8.30 -0.91 14.04
C ARG A 7 9.81 -1.11 14.07
N ALA A 8 10.29 -2.25 13.56
CA ALA A 8 11.70 -2.55 13.52
C ALA A 8 12.50 -1.51 12.72
N ALA A 9 11.92 -0.99 11.63
CA ALA A 9 12.52 0.08 10.85
C ALA A 9 12.62 1.39 11.64
N LEU A 10 11.53 1.82 12.32
CA LEU A 10 11.53 3.01 13.17
C LEU A 10 12.53 2.88 14.33
N GLU A 11 12.54 1.75 15.02
CA GLU A 11 13.51 1.47 16.10
C GLU A 11 14.97 1.56 15.61
N SER A 12 15.26 0.96 14.45
CA SER A 12 16.58 1.02 13.84
C SER A 12 16.98 2.46 13.48
N LEU A 13 16.08 3.24 12.86
CA LEU A 13 16.33 4.63 12.50
C LEU A 13 16.60 5.50 13.74
N VAL A 14 15.80 5.33 14.79
CA VAL A 14 15.95 6.07 16.05
C VAL A 14 17.28 5.71 16.74
N ASN A 15 17.68 4.43 16.73
CA ASN A 15 18.94 4.00 17.32
C ASN A 15 20.16 4.53 16.54
N GLN A 16 20.05 4.67 15.21
CA GLN A 16 21.12 5.20 14.36
C GLN A 16 21.19 6.73 14.39
N ASN A 17 20.09 7.40 14.76
CA ASN A 17 19.95 8.85 14.80
C ASN A 17 19.35 9.27 16.16
N PRO A 18 20.18 9.30 17.24
CA PRO A 18 19.69 9.60 18.60
C PRO A 18 18.99 10.95 18.71
N GLU A 19 19.27 11.90 17.83
CA GLU A 19 18.61 13.18 17.72
C GLU A 19 17.10 13.05 17.41
N LEU A 20 16.67 11.97 16.73
CA LEU A 20 15.27 11.67 16.49
C LEU A 20 14.50 11.36 17.79
N ASN A 21 15.21 10.89 18.82
CA ASN A 21 14.64 10.68 20.16
C ASN A 21 14.50 11.99 20.97
N SER A 22 15.42 12.91 20.78
CA SER A 22 15.48 14.18 21.53
C SER A 22 14.65 15.28 20.88
N LEU A 23 14.35 15.16 19.60
CA LEU A 23 13.41 16.04 18.94
C LEU A 23 12.02 15.73 19.51
N GLU A 24 11.36 16.72 20.05
CA GLU A 24 9.90 16.73 20.24
C GLU A 24 9.23 16.73 18.85
N ILE A 25 9.64 15.79 17.98
CA ILE A 25 9.01 15.59 16.70
C ILE A 25 7.65 15.03 17.01
N SER A 26 6.66 15.89 17.04
CA SER A 26 5.30 15.43 17.19
C SER A 26 4.81 14.89 15.86
N ILE A 27 4.40 13.63 15.90
CA ILE A 27 3.65 13.02 14.83
C ILE A 27 2.20 13.33 15.07
N ASN A 28 1.59 14.00 14.10
CA ASN A 28 0.14 14.20 14.06
C ASN A 28 -0.44 13.25 13.04
N SER A 29 -1.37 12.40 13.44
CA SER A 29 -2.08 11.54 12.48
C SER A 29 -3.58 11.78 12.54
N ARG A 30 -4.21 11.74 11.37
CA ARG A 30 -5.65 11.80 11.20
C ARG A 30 -6.10 11.05 9.95
N ALA A 31 -7.33 10.58 9.96
CA ALA A 31 -7.98 10.12 8.75
C ALA A 31 -8.27 11.30 7.81
N LEU A 32 -7.99 11.13 6.54
CA LEU A 32 -8.40 12.08 5.49
C LEU A 32 -9.86 11.83 5.10
N LYS A 33 -10.59 12.91 4.78
CA LYS A 33 -11.85 12.79 4.06
C LYS A 33 -11.58 12.31 2.63
N SER A 34 -12.57 11.70 1.99
CA SER A 34 -12.41 11.17 0.62
C SER A 34 -11.88 12.22 -0.36
N GLU A 35 -12.42 13.45 -0.31
CA GLU A 35 -11.99 14.55 -1.17
C GLU A 35 -10.51 14.95 -0.92
N GLU A 36 -10.04 14.93 0.33
CA GLU A 36 -8.64 15.17 0.66
C GLU A 36 -7.72 14.02 0.20
N ALA A 37 -8.25 12.78 0.25
CA ALA A 37 -7.50 11.55 0.00
C ALA A 37 -7.34 11.24 -1.49
N ILE A 38 -8.38 11.51 -2.32
CA ILE A 38 -8.40 11.12 -3.73
C ILE A 38 -8.92 12.23 -4.67
N GLY A 39 -9.37 13.37 -4.13
CA GLY A 39 -9.93 14.45 -4.93
C GLY A 39 -11.27 14.06 -5.58
N HIS A 40 -11.41 14.40 -6.85
CA HIS A 40 -12.60 14.15 -7.68
C HIS A 40 -12.23 13.26 -8.88
N PRO A 41 -12.06 11.94 -8.69
CA PRO A 41 -11.79 11.03 -9.80
C PRO A 41 -13.04 10.84 -10.68
N ASP A 42 -12.80 10.46 -11.95
CA ASP A 42 -13.89 10.25 -12.93
C ASP A 42 -14.74 9.01 -12.65
N ARG A 43 -14.31 8.14 -11.74
CA ARG A 43 -15.00 6.91 -11.33
C ARG A 43 -15.35 6.93 -9.84
N ASP A 44 -16.39 6.19 -9.47
CA ASP A 44 -16.97 6.15 -8.12
C ASP A 44 -16.68 4.84 -7.34
N ASP A 45 -15.98 3.88 -7.95
CA ASP A 45 -15.77 2.56 -7.38
C ASP A 45 -14.45 2.40 -6.59
N PHE A 46 -13.68 3.48 -6.41
CA PHE A 46 -12.50 3.46 -5.55
C PHE A 46 -12.86 3.21 -4.07
N PRO A 47 -12.09 2.37 -3.35
CA PRO A 47 -12.33 2.08 -1.93
C PRO A 47 -12.45 3.34 -1.05
N LEU A 48 -11.64 4.37 -1.31
CA LEU A 48 -11.67 5.65 -0.59
C LEU A 48 -13.00 6.43 -0.74
N LEU A 49 -13.73 6.22 -1.84
CA LEU A 49 -15.04 6.85 -2.05
C LEU A 49 -16.17 6.04 -1.41
N ARG A 50 -15.95 4.75 -1.17
CA ARG A 50 -16.95 3.83 -0.58
C ARG A 50 -16.99 3.86 0.94
N GLY A 51 -16.05 4.56 1.59
CA GLY A 51 -16.03 4.84 3.04
C GLY A 51 -15.68 3.68 3.95
N LYS A 52 -15.24 2.53 3.41
CA LYS A 52 -14.78 1.38 4.21
C LYS A 52 -13.31 1.46 4.58
N GLU A 53 -12.53 2.05 3.71
CA GLU A 53 -11.13 2.37 3.95
C GLU A 53 -10.94 3.88 3.89
N VAL A 54 -10.01 4.35 4.68
CA VAL A 54 -9.58 5.74 4.70
C VAL A 54 -8.09 5.82 4.52
N LEU A 55 -7.60 6.97 4.14
CA LEU A 55 -6.18 7.26 4.11
C LEU A 55 -5.80 7.94 5.42
N LEU A 56 -5.03 7.24 6.25
CA LEU A 56 -4.43 7.81 7.44
C LEU A 56 -3.21 8.63 7.02
N GLN A 57 -3.17 9.90 7.38
CA GLN A 57 -2.04 10.77 7.12
C GLN A 57 -1.31 11.07 8.42
N ALA A 58 -0.02 10.80 8.45
CA ALA A 58 0.90 11.28 9.47
C ALA A 58 1.66 12.50 8.93
N GLU A 59 1.85 13.48 9.79
CA GLU A 59 2.65 14.67 9.52
C GLU A 59 3.78 14.77 10.54
N LEU A 60 4.97 15.03 10.05
CA LEU A 60 6.19 15.21 10.83
C LEU A 60 6.92 16.45 10.34
N ASP A 61 6.74 17.57 11.01
CA ASP A 61 7.39 18.85 10.69
C ASP A 61 7.25 19.19 9.18
N GLY A 62 6.02 19.15 8.69
CA GLY A 62 5.64 19.43 7.31
C GLY A 62 5.84 18.28 6.31
N ALA A 63 6.58 17.24 6.67
CA ALA A 63 6.67 16.04 5.84
C ALA A 63 5.45 15.13 6.06
N LEU A 64 4.88 14.63 4.97
CA LEU A 64 3.66 13.82 4.99
C LEU A 64 3.97 12.36 4.67
N GLY A 65 3.28 11.45 5.35
CA GLY A 65 3.29 10.04 5.04
C GLY A 65 1.89 9.46 5.20
N GLN A 66 1.48 8.62 4.26
CA GLN A 66 0.13 8.09 4.22
C GLN A 66 0.10 6.56 4.24
N ALA A 67 -0.96 6.00 4.83
CA ALA A 67 -1.24 4.56 4.82
C ALA A 67 -2.75 4.31 4.73
N PHE A 68 -3.15 3.34 3.92
CA PHE A 68 -4.54 2.86 3.87
C PHE A 68 -4.88 2.06 5.13
N THR A 69 -6.08 2.27 5.67
CA THR A 69 -6.60 1.49 6.80
C THR A 69 -8.12 1.58 6.90
N ALA A 70 -8.75 0.51 7.39
CA ALA A 70 -10.14 0.52 7.84
C ALA A 70 -10.29 0.89 9.34
N ASP A 71 -9.16 1.08 10.06
CA ASP A 71 -9.12 1.32 11.51
C ASP A 71 -8.23 2.55 11.82
N PRO A 72 -8.62 3.78 11.43
CA PRO A 72 -7.80 4.96 11.59
C PRO A 72 -7.63 5.35 13.07
N ILE A 73 -6.42 5.76 13.43
CA ILE A 73 -6.08 6.24 14.77
C ILE A 73 -5.59 7.67 14.67
N ALA A 74 -6.25 8.57 15.42
CA ALA A 74 -5.70 9.88 15.67
C ALA A 74 -4.58 9.76 16.72
N TYR A 75 -3.42 10.27 16.40
CA TYR A 75 -2.25 10.26 17.29
C TYR A 75 -1.58 11.63 17.29
N HIS A 76 -1.12 12.03 18.46
CA HIS A 76 -0.24 13.17 18.63
C HIS A 76 0.80 12.83 19.69
N GLY A 77 2.06 12.85 19.33
CA GLY A 77 3.15 12.53 20.26
C GLY A 77 4.50 12.33 19.57
N SER A 78 5.51 12.03 20.37
CA SER A 78 6.86 11.78 19.89
C SER A 78 7.00 10.39 19.23
N ILE A 79 8.04 10.21 18.41
CA ILE A 79 8.41 8.89 17.85
C ILE A 79 8.66 7.88 18.97
N LYS A 80 9.30 8.31 20.07
CA LYS A 80 9.55 7.47 21.25
C LYS A 80 8.25 6.90 21.82
N ASN A 81 7.23 7.75 21.99
CA ASN A 81 5.94 7.32 22.50
C ASN A 81 5.20 6.43 21.46
N LEU A 82 5.34 6.74 20.16
CA LEU A 82 4.78 5.93 19.11
C LEU A 82 5.31 4.48 19.15
N LEU A 83 6.58 4.28 19.46
CA LEU A 83 7.20 2.95 19.58
C LEU A 83 6.70 2.15 20.79
N THR A 84 6.00 2.77 21.76
CA THR A 84 5.39 2.05 22.88
C THR A 84 3.98 1.52 22.60
N ILE A 85 3.38 1.89 21.46
CA ILE A 85 2.05 1.41 21.08
C ILE A 85 2.14 -0.09 20.76
N SER A 86 1.15 -0.87 21.18
CA SER A 86 1.08 -2.32 20.89
C SER A 86 0.82 -2.62 19.41
N ASP A 87 1.12 -3.86 18.99
CA ASP A 87 0.84 -4.34 17.62
C ASP A 87 -0.46 -5.18 17.56
N ASP A 88 -1.40 -4.94 18.47
CA ASP A 88 -2.59 -5.75 18.68
C ASP A 88 -3.78 -5.38 17.76
N ARG A 89 -3.66 -4.32 16.94
CA ARG A 89 -4.73 -3.90 16.03
C ARG A 89 -4.19 -3.30 14.72
N PRO A 90 -4.93 -3.46 13.61
CA PRO A 90 -4.53 -2.95 12.29
C PRO A 90 -4.23 -1.45 12.28
N GLY A 91 -5.00 -0.64 13.01
CA GLY A 91 -4.77 0.80 13.07
C GLY A 91 -3.42 1.19 13.64
N ASN A 92 -2.86 0.41 14.56
CA ASN A 92 -1.52 0.63 15.13
C ASN A 92 -0.44 0.35 14.06
N HIS A 93 -0.61 -0.69 13.26
CA HIS A 93 0.29 -0.95 12.12
C HIS A 93 0.21 0.18 11.08
N ALA A 94 -1.00 0.63 10.73
CA ALA A 94 -1.19 1.72 9.78
C ALA A 94 -0.55 3.03 10.28
N LEU A 95 -0.67 3.33 11.57
CA LEU A 95 -0.04 4.50 12.20
C LEU A 95 1.49 4.42 12.11
N LEU A 96 2.09 3.27 12.44
CA LEU A 96 3.54 3.06 12.32
C LEU A 96 4.01 3.22 10.87
N VAL A 97 3.26 2.66 9.90
CA VAL A 97 3.59 2.75 8.47
C VAL A 97 3.49 4.20 7.96
N ALA A 98 2.40 4.92 8.28
CA ALA A 98 2.25 6.32 7.90
C ALA A 98 3.35 7.20 8.51
N SER A 99 3.69 6.95 9.79
CA SER A 99 4.74 7.67 10.49
C SER A 99 6.13 7.39 9.91
N LEU A 100 6.42 6.15 9.53
CA LEU A 100 7.66 5.78 8.87
C LEU A 100 7.77 6.45 7.48
N ASN A 101 6.67 6.48 6.72
CA ASN A 101 6.62 7.19 5.44
C ASN A 101 6.93 8.68 5.63
N ALA A 102 6.32 9.34 6.64
CA ALA A 102 6.58 10.74 6.96
C ALA A 102 8.04 10.97 7.39
N LEU A 103 8.58 10.08 8.23
CA LEU A 103 9.96 10.20 8.72
C LEU A 103 10.97 10.06 7.58
N LEU A 104 10.87 9.05 6.72
CA LEU A 104 11.80 8.87 5.61
C LEU A 104 11.64 9.97 4.55
N ASN A 105 10.43 10.50 4.37
CA ASN A 105 10.21 11.70 3.55
C ASN A 105 10.95 12.91 4.15
N LYS A 106 10.82 13.15 5.45
CA LYS A 106 11.53 14.23 6.17
C LYS A 106 13.04 14.11 6.03
N LEU A 107 13.56 12.90 6.08
CA LEU A 107 15.00 12.63 5.93
C LEU A 107 15.47 12.68 4.46
N GLY A 108 14.58 12.93 3.50
CA GLY A 108 14.91 12.96 2.07
C GLY A 108 15.31 11.61 1.48
N GLN A 109 15.02 10.49 2.18
CA GLN A 109 15.37 9.15 1.74
C GLN A 109 14.30 8.52 0.85
N VAL A 110 13.03 8.90 1.04
CA VAL A 110 11.89 8.39 0.27
C VAL A 110 10.96 9.53 -0.11
N GLY A 111 10.63 9.63 -1.38
CA GLY A 111 9.55 10.47 -1.88
C GLY A 111 8.28 9.68 -2.17
N HIS A 112 7.29 10.36 -2.76
CA HIS A 112 6.08 9.70 -3.22
C HIS A 112 5.29 9.00 -2.10
N THR A 113 5.19 9.65 -0.94
CA THR A 113 4.53 9.15 0.27
C THR A 113 3.08 9.63 0.42
N VAL A 114 2.60 10.44 -0.53
CA VAL A 114 1.25 11.00 -0.58
C VAL A 114 0.51 10.48 -1.81
N HIS A 115 -0.76 10.09 -1.63
CA HIS A 115 -1.59 9.48 -2.67
C HIS A 115 -1.86 10.45 -3.84
N CYS A 116 -1.97 9.91 -5.03
CA CYS A 116 -2.40 10.61 -6.23
C CYS A 116 -3.90 10.97 -6.17
N ILE A 117 -4.33 12.03 -6.85
CA ILE A 117 -5.72 12.55 -6.78
C ILE A 117 -6.31 12.77 -8.16
N ASN A 118 -7.62 12.98 -8.22
CA ASN A 118 -8.39 13.27 -9.43
C ASN A 118 -8.25 12.14 -10.47
N HIS A 119 -7.76 12.43 -11.67
CA HIS A 119 -7.54 11.46 -12.75
C HIS A 119 -6.22 10.68 -12.62
N GLU A 120 -5.28 11.14 -11.77
CA GLU A 120 -3.97 10.50 -11.60
C GLU A 120 -4.02 8.99 -11.23
N PRO A 121 -5.00 8.46 -10.46
CA PRO A 121 -5.12 7.03 -10.23
C PRO A 121 -5.36 6.19 -11.50
N GLU A 122 -6.06 6.74 -12.51
CA GLU A 122 -6.24 6.10 -13.81
C GLU A 122 -4.93 6.08 -14.61
N GLU A 123 -4.25 7.23 -14.70
CA GLU A 123 -2.95 7.33 -15.36
C GLU A 123 -1.91 6.41 -14.69
N CYS A 124 -1.94 6.33 -13.34
CA CYS A 124 -1.09 5.44 -12.59
C CYS A 124 -1.32 3.98 -12.97
N ALA A 125 -2.58 3.55 -13.08
CA ALA A 125 -2.96 2.20 -13.45
C ALA A 125 -2.55 1.84 -14.88
N GLU A 126 -2.72 2.77 -15.82
CA GLU A 126 -2.25 2.62 -17.20
C GLU A 126 -0.73 2.41 -17.23
N HIS A 127 0.03 3.29 -16.56
CA HIS A 127 1.49 3.16 -16.48
C HIS A 127 1.94 1.84 -15.85
N ILE A 128 1.28 1.40 -14.77
CA ILE A 128 1.59 0.12 -14.12
C ILE A 128 1.40 -1.03 -15.11
N SER A 129 0.26 -1.10 -15.80
CA SER A 129 -0.04 -2.18 -16.73
C SER A 129 0.91 -2.20 -17.94
N GLN A 130 1.27 -1.04 -18.47
CA GLN A 130 2.25 -0.92 -19.56
C GLN A 130 3.66 -1.31 -19.12
N ALA A 131 4.11 -0.85 -17.95
CA ALA A 131 5.41 -1.21 -17.39
C ALA A 131 5.53 -2.74 -17.16
N MET A 132 4.43 -3.39 -16.75
CA MET A 132 4.39 -4.84 -16.61
C MET A 132 4.52 -5.54 -17.96
N LEU A 133 3.81 -5.04 -18.99
CA LEU A 133 3.91 -5.58 -20.36
C LEU A 133 5.32 -5.41 -20.95
N GLU A 134 5.91 -4.22 -20.80
CA GLU A 134 7.25 -3.92 -21.30
C GLU A 134 8.32 -4.81 -20.65
N LYS A 135 8.19 -5.04 -19.34
CA LYS A 135 9.20 -5.77 -18.57
C LYS A 135 9.07 -7.28 -18.63
N HIS A 136 7.85 -7.80 -18.70
CA HIS A 136 7.56 -9.24 -18.60
C HIS A 136 6.93 -9.84 -19.86
N GLY A 137 6.58 -9.00 -20.85
CA GLY A 137 5.84 -9.44 -22.02
C GLY A 137 4.41 -9.84 -21.68
N LEU A 138 3.75 -10.55 -22.59
CA LEU A 138 2.41 -11.07 -22.37
C LEU A 138 2.47 -12.32 -21.47
N CYS A 139 2.11 -12.14 -20.19
CA CYS A 139 2.21 -13.15 -19.14
C CYS A 139 0.95 -13.17 -18.26
N ASN A 140 0.89 -14.08 -17.30
CA ASN A 140 -0.17 -14.14 -16.29
C ASN A 140 0.12 -13.18 -15.15
N ILE A 141 -0.82 -12.29 -14.86
CA ILE A 141 -0.73 -11.27 -13.81
C ILE A 141 -1.57 -11.70 -12.60
N GLY A 142 -0.96 -11.72 -11.42
CA GLY A 142 -1.69 -11.82 -10.15
C GLY A 142 -1.75 -10.48 -9.45
N ILE A 143 -2.93 -10.07 -9.00
CA ILE A 143 -3.13 -8.82 -8.26
C ILE A 143 -3.61 -9.17 -6.86
N ILE A 144 -2.87 -8.76 -5.83
CA ILE A 144 -3.25 -8.91 -4.43
C ILE A 144 -3.69 -7.55 -3.90
N GLY A 145 -4.98 -7.40 -3.60
CA GLY A 145 -5.65 -6.16 -3.20
C GLY A 145 -6.38 -5.47 -4.36
N TYR A 146 -7.68 -5.22 -4.17
CA TYR A 146 -8.56 -4.65 -5.18
C TYR A 146 -8.31 -3.15 -5.36
N GLN A 147 -7.77 -2.81 -6.51
CA GLN A 147 -7.71 -1.44 -7.02
C GLN A 147 -8.34 -1.44 -8.42
N PRO A 148 -9.54 -0.83 -8.58
CA PRO A 148 -10.36 -1.01 -9.77
C PRO A 148 -9.70 -0.57 -11.08
N ALA A 149 -8.97 0.55 -11.08
CA ALA A 149 -8.26 1.02 -12.26
C ALA A 149 -7.11 0.08 -12.66
N ILE A 150 -6.32 -0.41 -11.69
CA ILE A 150 -5.24 -1.39 -11.97
C ILE A 150 -5.83 -2.68 -12.57
N LEU A 151 -6.92 -3.19 -11.98
CA LEU A 151 -7.58 -4.38 -12.52
C LEU A 151 -8.08 -4.16 -13.94
N GLU A 152 -8.74 -3.03 -14.20
CA GLU A 152 -9.27 -2.68 -15.52
C GLU A 152 -8.17 -2.60 -16.56
N HIS A 153 -7.10 -1.84 -16.29
CA HIS A 153 -5.99 -1.67 -17.22
C HIS A 153 -5.21 -2.98 -17.45
N CYS A 154 -4.99 -3.79 -16.40
CA CYS A 154 -4.40 -5.12 -16.58
C CYS A 154 -5.28 -6.04 -17.42
N ALA A 155 -6.61 -6.05 -17.20
CA ALA A 155 -7.53 -6.85 -18.00
C ALA A 155 -7.58 -6.39 -19.49
N LYS A 156 -7.46 -5.09 -19.75
CA LYS A 156 -7.37 -4.53 -21.12
C LYS A 156 -6.06 -4.93 -21.81
N VAL A 157 -4.93 -4.86 -21.11
CA VAL A 157 -3.58 -5.08 -21.67
C VAL A 157 -3.27 -6.56 -21.84
N PHE A 158 -3.56 -7.39 -20.85
CA PHE A 158 -3.20 -8.81 -20.82
C PHE A 158 -4.34 -9.74 -21.27
N GLY A 159 -5.58 -9.25 -21.25
CA GLY A 159 -6.79 -10.04 -21.39
C GLY A 159 -7.27 -10.62 -20.05
N PRO A 160 -8.59 -10.70 -19.80
CA PRO A 160 -9.14 -11.12 -18.50
C PRO A 160 -8.75 -12.54 -18.11
N ASP A 161 -8.52 -13.43 -19.08
CA ASP A 161 -8.09 -14.82 -18.81
C ASP A 161 -6.66 -14.93 -18.26
N ARG A 162 -5.84 -13.88 -18.42
CA ARG A 162 -4.47 -13.81 -17.91
C ARG A 162 -4.35 -12.99 -16.64
N VAL A 163 -5.46 -12.57 -16.05
CA VAL A 163 -5.48 -11.77 -14.81
C VAL A 163 -6.27 -12.49 -13.74
N LYS A 164 -5.68 -12.64 -12.55
CA LYS A 164 -6.38 -13.05 -11.33
C LYS A 164 -6.19 -11.99 -10.26
N ILE A 165 -7.20 -11.83 -9.40
CA ILE A 165 -7.17 -10.88 -8.31
C ILE A 165 -7.77 -11.48 -7.04
N THR A 166 -7.18 -11.15 -5.89
CA THR A 166 -7.74 -11.44 -4.56
C THR A 166 -7.95 -10.15 -3.76
N ASP A 167 -8.95 -10.15 -2.90
CA ASP A 167 -9.18 -9.09 -1.91
C ASP A 167 -9.82 -9.65 -0.63
N LEU A 168 -9.81 -8.87 0.45
CA LEU A 168 -10.43 -9.19 1.73
C LEU A 168 -11.82 -8.56 1.91
N ALA A 169 -12.18 -7.57 1.09
CA ALA A 169 -13.43 -6.83 1.22
C ALA A 169 -14.61 -7.66 0.73
N ALA A 170 -15.52 -8.01 1.65
CA ALA A 170 -16.66 -8.89 1.39
C ALA A 170 -17.64 -8.38 0.31
N ASP A 171 -17.63 -7.08 0.03
CA ASP A 171 -18.49 -6.47 -0.99
C ASP A 171 -17.92 -6.58 -2.41
N VAL A 172 -16.65 -6.93 -2.56
CA VAL A 172 -16.04 -7.17 -3.88
C VAL A 172 -15.71 -8.64 -4.11
N VAL A 173 -15.41 -9.42 -3.06
CA VAL A 173 -15.16 -10.86 -3.17
C VAL A 173 -16.34 -11.58 -3.80
N GLY A 174 -16.06 -12.45 -4.78
CA GLY A 174 -17.06 -13.19 -5.55
C GLY A 174 -17.69 -12.44 -6.71
N THR A 175 -17.52 -11.11 -6.80
CA THR A 175 -18.02 -10.33 -7.94
C THR A 175 -17.13 -10.51 -9.17
N VAL A 176 -17.67 -10.23 -10.35
CA VAL A 176 -16.92 -10.16 -11.61
C VAL A 176 -16.75 -8.70 -12.00
N ARG A 177 -15.50 -8.29 -12.22
CA ARG A 177 -15.13 -6.92 -12.64
C ARG A 177 -14.21 -7.01 -13.86
N TYR A 178 -14.52 -6.30 -14.91
CA TYR A 178 -13.74 -6.27 -16.17
C TYR A 178 -13.45 -7.68 -16.74
N GLY A 179 -14.40 -8.62 -16.57
CA GLY A 179 -14.26 -10.01 -16.97
C GLY A 179 -13.45 -10.90 -16.00
N VAL A 180 -12.95 -10.35 -14.89
CA VAL A 180 -12.15 -11.08 -13.89
C VAL A 180 -12.97 -11.26 -12.61
N LYS A 181 -13.01 -12.50 -12.07
CA LYS A 181 -13.62 -12.79 -10.78
C LYS A 181 -12.68 -12.38 -9.65
N VAL A 182 -13.18 -11.58 -8.70
CA VAL A 182 -12.45 -11.26 -7.47
C VAL A 182 -12.53 -12.45 -6.52
N MET A 183 -11.41 -13.04 -6.20
CA MET A 183 -11.25 -14.21 -5.34
C MET A 183 -11.05 -13.78 -3.89
N ASP A 184 -11.31 -14.69 -2.94
CA ASP A 184 -11.12 -14.42 -1.51
C ASP A 184 -9.62 -14.44 -1.13
N GLY A 185 -9.12 -13.33 -0.59
CA GLY A 185 -7.73 -13.19 -0.17
C GLY A 185 -7.32 -14.10 1.00
N LEU A 186 -8.27 -14.61 1.78
CA LEU A 186 -7.98 -15.54 2.88
C LEU A 186 -7.74 -16.97 2.39
N THR A 187 -8.45 -17.40 1.34
CA THR A 187 -8.45 -18.79 0.90
C THR A 187 -7.77 -19.03 -0.44
N ASP A 188 -7.73 -18.02 -1.31
CA ASP A 188 -7.37 -18.21 -2.71
C ASP A 188 -6.01 -17.57 -3.10
N THR A 189 -5.31 -16.91 -2.16
CA THR A 189 -4.02 -16.26 -2.44
C THR A 189 -3.00 -17.23 -3.02
N LYS A 190 -2.90 -18.45 -2.48
CA LYS A 190 -2.04 -19.48 -3.05
C LYS A 190 -2.41 -19.83 -4.50
N THR A 191 -3.69 -20.01 -4.81
CA THR A 191 -4.18 -20.30 -6.16
C THR A 191 -3.84 -19.18 -7.14
N LEU A 192 -3.93 -17.92 -6.70
CA LEU A 192 -3.52 -16.76 -7.49
C LEU A 192 -2.00 -16.78 -7.72
N VAL A 193 -1.22 -17.00 -6.67
CA VAL A 193 0.25 -17.04 -6.76
C VAL A 193 0.70 -18.18 -7.68
N ASP A 194 0.12 -19.37 -7.58
CA ASP A 194 0.48 -20.51 -8.44
C ASP A 194 0.19 -20.21 -9.93
N PHE A 195 -0.87 -19.46 -10.22
CA PHE A 195 -1.24 -19.06 -11.58
C PHE A 195 -0.32 -17.97 -12.16
N ALA A 196 0.08 -17.00 -11.37
CA ALA A 196 0.75 -15.79 -11.84
C ALA A 196 2.22 -16.03 -12.20
N ASP A 197 2.68 -15.41 -13.28
CA ASP A 197 4.10 -15.31 -13.62
C ASP A 197 4.75 -14.14 -12.84
N VAL A 198 3.98 -13.09 -12.59
CA VAL A 198 4.39 -11.90 -11.83
C VAL A 198 3.21 -11.32 -11.04
N LEU A 199 3.51 -10.68 -9.92
CA LEU A 199 2.50 -10.19 -8.98
C LEU A 199 2.57 -8.67 -8.81
N LEU A 200 1.38 -8.06 -8.72
CA LEU A 200 1.17 -6.71 -8.20
C LEU A 200 0.57 -6.83 -6.79
N VAL A 201 1.25 -6.29 -5.79
CA VAL A 201 0.88 -6.48 -4.39
C VAL A 201 0.59 -5.12 -3.76
N THR A 202 -0.61 -4.97 -3.18
CA THR A 202 -0.97 -3.72 -2.49
C THR A 202 -0.09 -3.48 -1.27
N GLY A 203 0.34 -2.22 -1.09
CA GLY A 203 1.02 -1.82 0.13
C GLY A 203 0.17 -1.94 1.40
N THR A 204 -1.16 -2.07 1.27
CA THR A 204 -2.10 -2.18 2.39
C THR A 204 -1.83 -3.43 3.25
N ILE A 205 -1.23 -4.50 2.71
CA ILE A 205 -0.83 -5.68 3.49
C ILE A 205 0.13 -5.33 4.64
N LEU A 206 0.91 -4.25 4.49
CA LEU A 206 1.86 -3.77 5.50
C LEU A 206 1.15 -3.03 6.64
N ALA A 207 0.04 -2.38 6.33
CA ALA A 207 -0.74 -1.60 7.28
C ALA A 207 -1.80 -2.44 8.00
N ASN A 208 -2.29 -3.53 7.40
CA ASN A 208 -3.27 -4.42 8.03
C ASN A 208 -2.64 -5.66 8.70
N GLY A 209 -1.30 -5.80 8.63
CA GLY A 209 -0.56 -6.88 9.29
C GLY A 209 -0.52 -8.22 8.55
N THR A 210 -1.13 -8.34 7.35
CA THR A 210 -1.18 -9.61 6.60
C THR A 210 0.08 -9.91 5.78
N TYR A 211 1.08 -9.04 5.82
CA TYR A 211 2.25 -9.10 4.94
C TYR A 211 3.07 -10.40 5.08
N LEU A 212 3.15 -10.99 6.30
CA LEU A 212 3.90 -12.23 6.51
C LEU A 212 3.25 -13.40 5.76
N ASP A 213 1.94 -13.53 5.87
CA ASP A 213 1.19 -14.60 5.20
C ASP A 213 1.24 -14.41 3.68
N VAL A 214 0.95 -13.20 3.20
CA VAL A 214 0.97 -12.88 1.76
C VAL A 214 2.35 -13.09 1.16
N LEU A 215 3.40 -12.52 1.75
CA LEU A 215 4.77 -12.66 1.22
C LEU A 215 5.32 -14.07 1.39
N GLY A 216 4.84 -14.82 2.38
CA GLY A 216 5.12 -16.25 2.53
C GLY A 216 4.60 -17.07 1.35
N GLU A 217 3.35 -16.82 0.91
CA GLU A 217 2.78 -17.45 -0.29
C GLU A 217 3.46 -16.98 -1.58
N VAL A 218 3.79 -15.68 -1.69
CA VAL A 218 4.49 -15.12 -2.85
C VAL A 218 5.86 -15.78 -3.08
N GLY A 219 6.59 -16.04 -2.00
CA GLY A 219 7.89 -16.72 -2.04
C GLY A 219 8.91 -16.00 -2.91
N GLU A 220 9.50 -16.72 -3.87
CA GLU A 220 10.54 -16.21 -4.79
C GLU A 220 9.97 -15.62 -6.09
N LYS A 221 8.64 -15.58 -6.27
CA LYS A 221 8.05 -15.04 -7.49
C LYS A 221 8.35 -13.54 -7.62
N PRO A 222 8.57 -13.04 -8.84
CA PRO A 222 8.74 -11.62 -9.06
C PRO A 222 7.45 -10.87 -8.69
N TYR A 223 7.60 -9.80 -7.87
CA TYR A 223 6.47 -8.97 -7.50
C TYR A 223 6.85 -7.50 -7.39
N TYR A 224 5.85 -6.66 -7.51
CA TYR A 224 5.93 -5.22 -7.39
C TYR A 224 4.88 -4.75 -6.40
N PHE A 225 5.28 -3.96 -5.44
CA PHE A 225 4.33 -3.23 -4.63
C PHE A 225 3.68 -2.08 -5.42
N PHE A 226 2.42 -1.79 -5.12
CA PHE A 226 1.75 -0.57 -5.57
C PHE A 226 1.13 0.19 -4.39
N GLY A 227 0.89 1.50 -4.59
CA GLY A 227 0.31 2.40 -3.60
C GLY A 227 1.34 3.13 -2.75
N THR A 228 0.86 4.14 -2.00
CA THR A 228 1.69 5.00 -1.14
C THR A 228 2.06 4.33 0.18
N THR A 229 1.20 3.46 0.69
CA THR A 229 1.39 2.77 1.97
C THR A 229 2.75 2.09 2.09
N CYS A 230 3.23 1.48 1.01
CA CYS A 230 4.49 0.73 1.03
C CYS A 230 5.74 1.58 0.74
N ALA A 231 5.66 2.90 0.59
CA ALA A 231 6.77 3.72 0.11
C ALA A 231 8.09 3.48 0.90
N ALA A 232 8.06 3.71 2.19
CA ALA A 232 9.22 3.51 3.05
C ALA A 232 9.65 2.04 3.16
N LEU A 233 8.70 1.13 3.35
CA LEU A 233 9.02 -0.29 3.54
C LEU A 233 9.50 -0.99 2.28
N ALA A 234 9.04 -0.58 1.11
CA ALA A 234 9.60 -1.05 -0.16
C ALA A 234 11.06 -0.61 -0.30
N HIS A 235 11.37 0.66 0.03
CA HIS A 235 12.74 1.19 0.02
C HIS A 235 13.65 0.43 1.01
N ILE A 236 13.27 0.33 2.28
CA ILE A 236 14.07 -0.33 3.34
C ILE A 236 14.35 -1.80 3.00
N ASN A 237 13.37 -2.50 2.44
CA ASN A 237 13.48 -3.91 2.09
C ASN A 237 14.04 -4.16 0.68
N ASN A 238 14.47 -3.12 -0.02
CA ASN A 238 14.96 -3.17 -1.40
C ASN A 238 13.98 -3.91 -2.35
N LYS A 239 12.71 -3.52 -2.29
CA LYS A 239 11.63 -4.08 -3.10
C LYS A 239 11.16 -3.08 -4.16
N ASN A 240 10.77 -3.60 -5.32
CA ASN A 240 10.23 -2.78 -6.39
C ASN A 240 8.86 -2.21 -6.00
N ARG A 241 8.64 -0.95 -6.30
CA ARG A 241 7.37 -0.27 -6.15
C ARG A 241 6.99 0.46 -7.44
N LEU A 242 5.73 0.31 -7.85
CA LEU A 242 5.12 1.01 -8.97
C LEU A 242 4.03 1.94 -8.44
N CYS A 243 4.33 3.22 -8.35
CA CYS A 243 3.39 4.26 -7.92
C CYS A 243 3.85 5.62 -8.50
N PRO A 244 3.86 5.77 -9.85
CA PRO A 244 4.52 6.89 -10.54
C PRO A 244 3.89 8.25 -10.25
N PHE A 245 2.58 8.32 -9.96
CA PHE A 245 1.84 9.57 -9.75
C PHE A 245 1.62 9.93 -8.27
N SER A 246 2.16 9.15 -7.32
CA SER A 246 2.19 9.57 -5.92
C SER A 246 3.12 10.79 -5.72
N ARG A 247 2.85 11.58 -4.70
CA ARG A 247 3.54 12.85 -4.40
C ARG A 247 4.32 12.79 -3.11
#